data_9759452860ce970f6ee49e2517a5912e
#
_entry.id   9759452860ce970f6ee49e2517a5912e
#
_cell.length_a   1.000
_cell.length_b   1.000
_cell.length_c   1.000
_cell.angle_alpha   90.00
_cell.angle_beta   90.00
_cell.angle_gamma   90.00
#
_symmetry.space_group_name_H-M   'P 1'
#
loop_
_entity.id
_entity.type
_entity.pdbx_description
1 polymer ?
#
loop_
_entity_poly.entity_id
_entity_poly.type
_entity_poly.pdbx_seq_one_letter_code
_entity_poly.pdbx_strand_id
1 'polypeptide(L)'
;ARGQEIMRLVWFRNDLRLSDNPALRHGCASDEPVAALFIISPTQWRQHKMAPIRQRFILTQVDVLGRELAALGIPLHLLRVETFAEVPAALADLCRELGATHLSANQAIELDEQRRDHGVTAALAEQEVSCHWLNGCCVLPPGRVLTGGREMFKVFTPFSRAWLKALDEDGFVIHRAPAPRGEPLPWQPLAERAFVDEGFGELTPDPRWPVGEVEALRRLHAFLEQEVLDYGETRDFPALAGTSILS
;
A
#
# COMPACT_ATOMS: atom_id res chain seq x y z
N ALA A 1 29.71 -12.37 -20.41
CA ALA A 1 28.50 -11.60 -20.17
C ALA A 1 27.84 -12.21 -18.91
N ARG A 2 27.92 -11.54 -17.75
CA ARG A 2 27.04 -11.87 -16.63
C ARG A 2 25.64 -11.50 -17.11
N GLY A 3 24.73 -12.48 -17.18
CA GLY A 3 23.32 -12.19 -17.43
C GLY A 3 22.90 -11.13 -16.43
N GLN A 4 22.28 -10.07 -16.91
CA GLN A 4 21.74 -9.02 -16.05
C GLN A 4 20.68 -9.72 -15.16
N GLU A 5 20.94 -9.80 -13.86
CA GLU A 5 19.95 -10.38 -12.93
C GLU A 5 18.68 -9.53 -13.04
N ILE A 6 17.60 -10.17 -13.43
CA ILE A 6 16.30 -9.52 -13.56
C ILE A 6 15.83 -9.14 -12.15
N MET A 7 15.58 -7.87 -11.91
CA MET A 7 15.09 -7.36 -10.63
C MET A 7 13.59 -7.05 -10.74
N ARG A 8 12.82 -7.47 -9.75
CA ARG A 8 11.41 -7.12 -9.59
C ARG A 8 11.26 -6.05 -8.53
N LEU A 9 10.58 -4.97 -8.85
CA LEU A 9 10.32 -3.86 -7.92
C LEU A 9 8.85 -3.89 -7.47
N VAL A 10 8.62 -3.81 -6.16
CA VAL A 10 7.27 -3.70 -5.56
C VAL A 10 7.13 -2.33 -4.94
N TRP A 11 6.21 -1.54 -5.46
CA TRP A 11 5.97 -0.18 -4.98
C TRP A 11 4.81 -0.14 -3.98
N PHE A 12 5.14 0.03 -2.70
CA PHE A 12 4.18 0.23 -1.62
C PHE A 12 3.69 1.68 -1.57
N ARG A 13 2.42 1.86 -1.20
CA ARG A 13 1.78 3.18 -1.08
C ARG A 13 0.95 3.27 0.21
N ASN A 14 -0.38 3.13 0.14
CA ASN A 14 -1.25 3.06 1.34
C ASN A 14 -1.41 1.64 1.89
N ASP A 15 -0.86 0.66 1.22
CA ASP A 15 -0.97 -0.78 1.43
C ASP A 15 0.25 -1.34 2.20
N LEU A 16 0.67 -0.65 3.26
CA LEU A 16 1.90 -0.91 4.02
C LEU A 16 1.79 -2.18 4.89
N ARG A 17 1.64 -3.34 4.24
CA ARG A 17 1.50 -4.65 4.87
C ARG A 17 2.13 -5.76 4.03
N LEU A 18 2.51 -6.86 4.67
CA LEU A 18 3.03 -8.05 4.00
C LEU A 18 1.92 -9.04 3.64
N SER A 19 0.95 -9.22 4.55
CA SER A 19 -0.17 -10.12 4.33
C SER A 19 -1.23 -9.47 3.46
N ASP A 20 -1.93 -10.29 2.70
CA ASP A 20 -3.01 -9.87 1.79
C ASP A 20 -2.61 -8.69 0.88
N ASN A 21 -1.39 -8.77 0.34
CA ASN A 21 -0.84 -7.76 -0.56
C ASN A 21 -0.59 -8.36 -1.95
N PRO A 22 -1.53 -8.19 -2.90
CA PRO A 22 -1.42 -8.73 -4.26
C PRO A 22 -0.17 -8.27 -5.01
N ALA A 23 0.25 -7.00 -4.84
CA ALA A 23 1.45 -6.48 -5.49
C ALA A 23 2.72 -7.17 -4.98
N LEU A 24 2.85 -7.34 -3.66
CA LEU A 24 3.97 -8.05 -3.06
C LEU A 24 3.98 -9.53 -3.49
N ARG A 25 2.82 -10.19 -3.46
CA ARG A 25 2.70 -11.55 -3.95
C ARG A 25 3.13 -11.70 -5.40
N HIS A 26 2.70 -10.78 -6.27
CA HIS A 26 3.07 -10.78 -7.68
C HIS A 26 4.59 -10.55 -7.86
N GLY A 27 5.16 -9.60 -7.14
CA GLY A 27 6.60 -9.37 -7.13
C GLY A 27 7.40 -10.59 -6.71
N CYS A 28 6.89 -11.35 -5.73
CA CYS A 28 7.53 -12.55 -5.19
C CYS A 28 7.13 -13.86 -5.89
N ALA A 29 6.43 -13.82 -7.03
CA ALA A 29 5.90 -15.02 -7.70
C ALA A 29 6.97 -15.88 -8.41
N SER A 30 8.17 -15.36 -8.59
CA SER A 30 9.33 -16.07 -9.19
C SER A 30 10.53 -16.03 -8.24
N ASP A 31 11.59 -16.75 -8.59
CA ASP A 31 12.85 -16.76 -7.83
C ASP A 31 13.77 -15.57 -8.13
N GLU A 32 13.33 -14.66 -9.01
CA GLU A 32 14.05 -13.44 -9.34
C GLU A 32 14.22 -12.54 -8.12
N PRO A 33 15.33 -11.78 -7.99
CA PRO A 33 15.51 -10.81 -6.92
C PRO A 33 14.35 -9.81 -6.84
N VAL A 34 13.92 -9.49 -5.61
CA VAL A 34 12.84 -8.54 -5.33
C VAL A 34 13.38 -7.41 -4.48
N ALA A 35 13.03 -6.19 -4.85
CA ALA A 35 13.20 -5.01 -4.02
C ALA A 35 11.85 -4.33 -3.79
N ALA A 36 11.70 -3.69 -2.66
CA ALA A 36 10.55 -2.87 -2.33
C ALA A 36 10.87 -1.38 -2.47
N LEU A 37 9.85 -0.57 -2.71
CA LEU A 37 9.95 0.88 -2.84
C LEU A 37 8.83 1.55 -2.06
N PHE A 38 9.16 2.64 -1.36
CA PHE A 38 8.19 3.62 -0.88
C PHE A 38 8.64 5.02 -1.30
N ILE A 39 7.69 5.87 -1.74
CA ILE A 39 7.96 7.24 -2.18
C ILE A 39 7.34 8.23 -1.21
N ILE A 40 8.15 9.13 -0.69
CA ILE A 40 7.75 10.23 0.20
C ILE A 40 7.58 11.48 -0.66
N SER A 41 6.40 12.10 -0.62
CA SER A 41 6.08 13.30 -1.42
C SER A 41 5.55 14.43 -0.52
N PRO A 42 6.41 15.16 0.21
CA PRO A 42 5.99 16.07 1.26
C PRO A 42 5.12 17.22 0.77
N THR A 43 5.47 17.82 -0.37
CA THR A 43 4.69 18.92 -0.96
C THR A 43 3.33 18.44 -1.45
N GLN A 44 3.26 17.25 -2.07
CA GLN A 44 1.99 16.66 -2.46
C GLN A 44 1.09 16.39 -1.24
N TRP A 45 1.64 15.86 -0.16
CA TRP A 45 0.90 15.62 1.08
C TRP A 45 0.33 16.92 1.67
N ARG A 46 1.11 18.02 1.64
CA ARG A 46 0.62 19.34 2.07
C ARG A 46 -0.48 19.87 1.15
N GLN A 47 -0.35 19.70 -0.16
CA GLN A 47 -1.39 20.09 -1.14
C GLN A 47 -2.70 19.34 -0.90
N HIS A 48 -2.62 18.06 -0.57
CA HIS A 48 -3.76 17.22 -0.19
C HIS A 48 -4.23 17.46 1.25
N LYS A 49 -3.66 18.45 1.94
CA LYS A 49 -4.00 18.80 3.34
C LYS A 49 -3.89 17.61 4.30
N MET A 50 -2.96 16.71 4.03
CA MET A 50 -2.71 15.57 4.92
C MET A 50 -2.23 16.06 6.27
N ALA A 51 -2.96 15.72 7.34
CA ALA A 51 -2.62 16.14 8.69
C ALA A 51 -1.23 15.61 9.13
N PRO A 52 -0.43 16.38 9.87
CA PRO A 52 0.90 15.95 10.33
C PRO A 52 0.89 14.62 11.10
N ILE A 53 -0.15 14.38 11.90
CA ILE A 53 -0.30 13.09 12.60
C ILE A 53 -0.42 11.91 11.64
N ARG A 54 -1.13 12.06 10.50
CA ARG A 54 -1.25 11.02 9.48
C ARG A 54 0.07 10.80 8.75
N GLN A 55 0.81 11.88 8.47
CA GLN A 55 2.14 11.77 7.85
C GLN A 55 3.09 10.99 8.74
N ARG A 56 3.15 11.30 10.04
CA ARG A 56 3.95 10.55 11.02
C ARG A 56 3.51 9.08 11.13
N PHE A 57 2.20 8.84 11.17
CA PHE A 57 1.66 7.46 11.20
C PHE A 57 2.14 6.67 9.98
N ILE A 58 2.04 7.22 8.77
CA ILE A 58 2.50 6.56 7.54
C ILE A 58 4.01 6.25 7.63
N LEU A 59 4.83 7.24 8.01
CA LEU A 59 6.28 7.04 8.09
C LEU A 59 6.68 6.03 9.17
N THR A 60 5.99 6.03 10.31
CA THR A 60 6.20 5.02 11.35
C THR A 60 5.78 3.62 10.86
N GLN A 61 4.70 3.53 10.10
CA GLN A 61 4.28 2.27 9.47
C GLN A 61 5.28 1.79 8.42
N VAL A 62 5.86 2.70 7.63
CA VAL A 62 6.95 2.38 6.67
C VAL A 62 8.18 1.84 7.40
N ASP A 63 8.50 2.36 8.59
CA ASP A 63 9.60 1.86 9.40
C ASP A 63 9.38 0.42 9.88
N VAL A 64 8.15 0.09 10.30
CA VAL A 64 7.77 -1.29 10.64
C VAL A 64 7.88 -2.20 9.42
N LEU A 65 7.28 -1.79 8.30
CA LEU A 65 7.33 -2.55 7.04
C LEU A 65 8.78 -2.80 6.58
N GLY A 66 9.65 -1.79 6.70
CA GLY A 66 11.06 -1.92 6.32
C GLY A 66 11.80 -2.98 7.13
N ARG A 67 11.57 -3.05 8.44
CA ARG A 67 12.11 -4.13 9.29
C ARG A 67 11.56 -5.50 8.93
N GLU A 68 10.27 -5.60 8.66
CA GLU A 68 9.62 -6.86 8.27
C GLU A 68 10.13 -7.35 6.90
N LEU A 69 10.25 -6.47 5.92
CA LEU A 69 10.83 -6.78 4.60
C LEU A 69 12.30 -7.19 4.72
N ALA A 70 13.09 -6.46 5.51
CA ALA A 70 14.49 -6.77 5.76
C ALA A 70 14.66 -8.17 6.38
N ALA A 71 13.77 -8.58 7.30
CA ALA A 71 13.76 -9.92 7.87
C ALA A 71 13.47 -11.01 6.80
N LEU A 72 12.79 -10.66 5.72
CA LEU A 72 12.54 -11.55 4.57
C LEU A 72 13.66 -11.51 3.52
N GLY A 73 14.73 -10.73 3.73
CA GLY A 73 15.79 -10.54 2.73
C GLY A 73 15.38 -9.63 1.56
N ILE A 74 14.33 -8.80 1.71
CA ILE A 74 13.83 -7.87 0.69
C ILE A 74 14.26 -6.45 1.09
N PRO A 75 15.15 -5.77 0.33
CA PRO A 75 15.52 -4.39 0.62
C PRO A 75 14.36 -3.43 0.33
N LEU A 76 14.15 -2.44 1.20
CA LEU A 76 13.21 -1.35 0.98
C LEU A 76 13.98 -0.07 0.59
N HIS A 77 13.77 0.38 -0.64
CA HIS A 77 14.26 1.67 -1.14
C HIS A 77 13.27 2.78 -0.77
N LEU A 78 13.81 3.93 -0.39
CA LEU A 78 13.04 5.11 -0.09
C LEU A 78 13.44 6.22 -1.07
N LEU A 79 12.47 6.72 -1.83
CA LEU A 79 12.65 7.90 -2.67
C LEU A 79 11.93 9.09 -2.03
N ARG A 80 12.52 10.27 -2.17
CA ARG A 80 11.85 11.53 -1.89
C ARG A 80 11.71 12.33 -3.16
N VAL A 81 10.48 12.72 -3.46
CA VAL A 81 10.14 13.69 -4.50
C VAL A 81 9.14 14.67 -3.92
N GLU A 82 9.10 15.89 -4.41
CA GLU A 82 8.21 16.89 -3.83
C GLU A 82 6.75 16.69 -4.24
N THR A 83 6.51 16.31 -5.49
CA THR A 83 5.16 16.16 -6.05
C THR A 83 5.00 14.88 -6.85
N PHE A 84 3.76 14.50 -7.13
CA PHE A 84 3.45 13.36 -7.98
C PHE A 84 3.93 13.51 -9.43
N ALA A 85 4.12 14.74 -9.91
CA ALA A 85 4.65 15.00 -11.24
C ALA A 85 6.09 14.51 -11.44
N GLU A 86 6.87 14.44 -10.36
CA GLU A 86 8.27 13.99 -10.39
C GLU A 86 8.41 12.46 -10.30
N VAL A 87 7.37 11.76 -9.83
CA VAL A 87 7.41 10.31 -9.58
C VAL A 87 7.78 9.50 -10.82
N PRO A 88 7.22 9.75 -12.04
CA PRO A 88 7.57 8.98 -13.20
C PRO A 88 9.06 8.97 -13.53
N ALA A 89 9.70 10.14 -13.52
CA ALA A 89 11.13 10.26 -13.81
C ALA A 89 11.99 9.62 -12.71
N ALA A 90 11.70 9.90 -11.43
CA ALA A 90 12.46 9.37 -10.31
C ALA A 90 12.37 7.82 -10.25
N LEU A 91 11.21 7.27 -10.58
CA LEU A 91 11.00 5.82 -10.58
C LEU A 91 11.69 5.16 -11.79
N ALA A 92 11.69 5.81 -12.95
CA ALA A 92 12.42 5.37 -14.12
C ALA A 92 13.95 5.34 -13.87
N ASP A 93 14.49 6.36 -13.19
CA ASP A 93 15.90 6.39 -12.80
C ASP A 93 16.24 5.26 -11.81
N LEU A 94 15.40 5.02 -10.81
CA LEU A 94 15.60 3.90 -9.88
C LEU A 94 15.54 2.54 -10.58
N CYS A 95 14.58 2.32 -11.47
CA CYS A 95 14.49 1.08 -12.24
C CYS A 95 15.76 0.83 -13.05
N ARG A 96 16.31 1.88 -13.66
CA ARG A 96 17.59 1.79 -14.42
C ARG A 96 18.76 1.46 -13.51
N GLU A 97 18.84 2.11 -12.34
CA GLU A 97 19.91 1.87 -11.34
C GLU A 97 19.87 0.42 -10.83
N LEU A 98 18.69 -0.09 -10.53
CA LEU A 98 18.52 -1.44 -10.01
C LEU A 98 18.50 -2.53 -11.09
N GLY A 99 18.43 -2.17 -12.38
CA GLY A 99 18.19 -3.13 -13.44
C GLY A 99 16.80 -3.78 -13.37
N ALA A 100 15.81 -3.05 -12.84
CA ALA A 100 14.46 -3.57 -12.69
C ALA A 100 13.76 -3.69 -14.04
N THR A 101 13.13 -4.84 -14.28
CA THR A 101 12.37 -5.13 -15.51
C THR A 101 10.86 -5.20 -15.27
N HIS A 102 10.45 -5.27 -14.00
CA HIS A 102 9.06 -5.37 -13.61
C HIS A 102 8.79 -4.43 -12.43
N LEU A 103 7.68 -3.70 -12.50
CA LEU A 103 7.10 -2.95 -11.40
C LEU A 103 5.74 -3.55 -11.04
N SER A 104 5.53 -3.87 -9.78
CA SER A 104 4.22 -4.29 -9.25
C SER A 104 3.74 -3.29 -8.21
N ALA A 105 2.50 -2.85 -8.31
CA ALA A 105 1.87 -1.99 -7.30
C ALA A 105 0.37 -2.29 -7.19
N ASN A 106 -0.23 -2.08 -6.02
CA ASN A 106 -1.67 -2.16 -5.88
C ASN A 106 -2.31 -0.90 -6.48
N GLN A 107 -3.35 -1.07 -7.26
CA GLN A 107 -4.01 0.01 -7.99
C GLN A 107 -4.57 1.07 -7.03
N ALA A 108 -4.33 2.34 -7.32
CA ALA A 108 -4.97 3.46 -6.65
C ALA A 108 -6.27 3.84 -7.39
N ILE A 109 -7.27 4.31 -6.64
CA ILE A 109 -8.58 4.69 -7.20
C ILE A 109 -8.79 6.21 -7.26
N GLU A 110 -7.96 6.97 -6.56
CA GLU A 110 -8.01 8.43 -6.53
C GLU A 110 -7.45 9.02 -7.84
N LEU A 111 -8.01 10.15 -8.26
CA LEU A 111 -7.74 10.72 -9.58
C LEU A 111 -6.28 11.13 -9.79
N ASP A 112 -5.68 11.78 -8.80
CA ASP A 112 -4.30 12.27 -8.92
C ASP A 112 -3.29 11.11 -8.85
N GLU A 113 -3.59 10.10 -8.07
CA GLU A 113 -2.84 8.83 -8.02
C GLU A 113 -2.92 8.07 -9.34
N GLN A 114 -4.11 8.02 -9.96
CA GLN A 114 -4.26 7.40 -11.28
C GLN A 114 -3.49 8.15 -12.36
N ARG A 115 -3.49 9.48 -12.36
CA ARG A 115 -2.71 10.31 -13.29
C ARG A 115 -1.21 10.05 -13.13
N ARG A 116 -0.72 10.00 -11.89
CA ARG A 116 0.64 9.63 -11.57
C ARG A 116 0.98 8.23 -12.11
N ASP A 117 0.14 7.24 -11.85
CA ASP A 117 0.35 5.85 -12.25
C ASP A 117 0.35 5.67 -13.78
N HIS A 118 -0.47 6.44 -14.51
CA HIS A 118 -0.40 6.50 -15.98
C HIS A 118 0.93 7.11 -16.46
N GLY A 119 1.40 8.18 -15.82
CA GLY A 119 2.71 8.77 -16.13
C GLY A 119 3.85 7.80 -15.87
N VAL A 120 3.80 7.03 -14.77
CA VAL A 120 4.77 5.98 -14.45
C VAL A 120 4.77 4.90 -15.54
N THR A 121 3.58 4.43 -15.94
CA THR A 121 3.47 3.39 -16.99
C THR A 121 4.10 3.87 -18.30
N ALA A 122 3.85 5.12 -18.70
CA ALA A 122 4.44 5.68 -19.90
C ALA A 122 5.97 5.80 -19.82
N ALA A 123 6.50 6.34 -18.71
CA ALA A 123 7.95 6.50 -18.53
C ALA A 123 8.69 5.17 -18.46
N LEU A 124 8.11 4.15 -17.83
CA LEU A 124 8.71 2.83 -17.70
C LEU A 124 8.64 2.01 -19.00
N ALA A 125 7.61 2.23 -19.82
CA ALA A 125 7.49 1.60 -21.13
C ALA A 125 8.66 2.00 -22.07
N GLU A 126 9.19 3.22 -21.95
CA GLU A 126 10.37 3.68 -22.69
C GLU A 126 11.67 2.89 -22.33
N GLN A 127 11.67 2.23 -21.18
CA GLN A 127 12.79 1.42 -20.68
C GLN A 127 12.50 -0.09 -20.72
N GLU A 128 11.41 -0.49 -21.38
CA GLU A 128 10.97 -1.89 -21.46
C GLU A 128 10.67 -2.52 -20.09
N VAL A 129 10.32 -1.70 -19.07
CA VAL A 129 9.90 -2.15 -17.75
C VAL A 129 8.40 -2.39 -17.73
N SER A 130 7.98 -3.61 -17.44
CA SER A 130 6.57 -4.01 -17.38
C SER A 130 5.91 -3.56 -16.09
N CYS A 131 4.80 -2.79 -16.18
CA CYS A 131 4.02 -2.36 -15.03
C CYS A 131 2.81 -3.28 -14.79
N HIS A 132 2.65 -3.72 -13.55
CA HIS A 132 1.56 -4.57 -13.09
C HIS A 132 0.76 -3.87 -11.98
N TRP A 133 -0.48 -3.48 -12.30
CA TRP A 133 -1.39 -2.80 -11.38
C TRP A 133 -2.41 -3.81 -10.86
N LEU A 134 -2.33 -4.14 -9.55
CA LEU A 134 -3.11 -5.20 -8.91
C LEU A 134 -4.25 -4.61 -8.09
N ASN A 135 -5.36 -5.33 -7.96
CA ASN A 135 -6.44 -4.93 -7.05
C ASN A 135 -6.09 -5.32 -5.59
N GLY A 136 -5.54 -4.40 -4.83
CA GLY A 136 -5.19 -4.58 -3.42
C GLY A 136 -5.96 -3.68 -2.45
N CYS A 137 -6.87 -2.83 -2.96
CA CYS A 137 -7.63 -1.88 -2.15
C CYS A 137 -9.13 -2.20 -2.05
N CYS A 138 -9.66 -3.07 -2.91
CA CYS A 138 -11.08 -3.43 -2.93
C CYS A 138 -11.23 -4.95 -2.89
N VAL A 139 -12.24 -5.44 -2.16
CA VAL A 139 -12.58 -6.88 -2.15
C VAL A 139 -12.96 -7.36 -3.55
N LEU A 140 -13.87 -6.65 -4.21
CA LEU A 140 -14.14 -6.84 -5.63
C LEU A 140 -13.50 -5.70 -6.43
N PRO A 141 -12.87 -5.99 -7.59
CA PRO A 141 -12.21 -4.96 -8.37
C PRO A 141 -13.17 -3.86 -8.84
N PRO A 142 -12.73 -2.61 -8.95
CA PRO A 142 -13.53 -1.52 -9.48
C PRO A 142 -14.12 -1.88 -10.85
N GLY A 143 -15.40 -1.57 -11.06
CA GLY A 143 -16.11 -1.88 -12.30
C GLY A 143 -16.66 -3.31 -12.40
N ARG A 144 -16.42 -4.18 -11.39
CA ARG A 144 -17.01 -5.54 -11.38
C ARG A 144 -18.52 -5.53 -11.16
N VAL A 145 -19.01 -4.57 -10.36
CA VAL A 145 -20.43 -4.47 -10.00
C VAL A 145 -21.06 -3.27 -10.71
N LEU A 146 -21.80 -3.55 -11.76
CA LEU A 146 -22.47 -2.56 -12.61
C LEU A 146 -23.97 -2.88 -12.76
N THR A 147 -24.76 -1.91 -13.16
CA THR A 147 -26.17 -2.10 -13.54
C THR A 147 -26.29 -3.00 -14.78
N GLY A 148 -27.52 -3.47 -15.08
CA GLY A 148 -27.78 -4.20 -16.33
C GLY A 148 -27.43 -3.42 -17.60
N GLY A 149 -27.40 -2.08 -17.54
CA GLY A 149 -26.91 -1.20 -18.61
C GLY A 149 -25.39 -0.96 -18.61
N ARG A 150 -24.63 -1.68 -17.77
CA ARG A 150 -23.18 -1.52 -17.61
C ARG A 150 -22.74 -0.15 -17.10
N GLU A 151 -23.59 0.51 -16.32
CA GLU A 151 -23.30 1.78 -15.65
C GLU A 151 -23.08 1.59 -14.16
N MET A 152 -22.44 2.55 -13.51
CA MET A 152 -22.32 2.55 -12.05
C MET A 152 -23.68 2.76 -11.39
N PHE A 153 -23.89 2.07 -10.27
CA PHE A 153 -25.08 2.30 -9.44
C PHE A 153 -25.06 3.70 -8.83
N LYS A 154 -26.18 4.40 -8.88
CA LYS A 154 -26.35 5.74 -8.26
C LYS A 154 -26.94 5.65 -6.86
N VAL A 155 -27.44 4.49 -6.45
CA VAL A 155 -28.13 4.25 -5.16
C VAL A 155 -27.49 3.06 -4.47
N PHE A 156 -27.21 3.20 -3.17
CA PHE A 156 -26.48 2.21 -2.39
C PHE A 156 -27.23 0.86 -2.27
N THR A 157 -28.54 0.87 -1.97
CA THR A 157 -29.30 -0.37 -1.70
C THR A 157 -29.28 -1.38 -2.85
N PRO A 158 -29.55 -1.00 -4.13
CA PRO A 158 -29.40 -1.95 -5.23
C PRO A 158 -27.92 -2.30 -5.50
N PHE A 159 -26.98 -1.39 -5.28
CA PHE A 159 -25.56 -1.67 -5.36
C PHE A 159 -25.14 -2.75 -4.36
N SER A 160 -25.50 -2.59 -3.08
CA SER A 160 -25.08 -3.54 -2.04
C SER A 160 -25.61 -4.96 -2.30
N ARG A 161 -26.84 -5.10 -2.80
CA ARG A 161 -27.41 -6.40 -3.19
C ARG A 161 -26.63 -7.04 -4.36
N ALA A 162 -26.34 -6.26 -5.38
CA ALA A 162 -25.56 -6.73 -6.52
C ALA A 162 -24.11 -7.06 -6.12
N TRP A 163 -23.53 -6.29 -5.20
CA TRP A 163 -22.18 -6.51 -4.67
C TRP A 163 -22.10 -7.81 -3.86
N LEU A 164 -23.04 -8.06 -2.95
CA LEU A 164 -23.10 -9.30 -2.18
C LEU A 164 -23.27 -10.51 -3.09
N LYS A 165 -24.13 -10.41 -4.11
CA LYS A 165 -24.30 -11.47 -5.11
C LYS A 165 -22.98 -11.74 -5.87
N ALA A 166 -22.29 -10.70 -6.32
CA ALA A 166 -21.01 -10.84 -7.01
C ALA A 166 -19.93 -11.42 -6.11
N LEU A 167 -19.94 -11.06 -4.81
CA LEU A 167 -19.03 -11.64 -3.83
C LEU A 167 -19.26 -13.14 -3.63
N ASP A 168 -20.52 -13.58 -3.57
CA ASP A 168 -20.87 -15.01 -3.47
C ASP A 168 -20.45 -15.79 -4.72
N GLU A 169 -20.53 -15.17 -5.90
CA GLU A 169 -20.15 -15.79 -7.18
C GLU A 169 -18.62 -15.87 -7.37
N ASP A 170 -17.92 -14.78 -7.10
CA ASP A 170 -16.47 -14.65 -7.37
C ASP A 170 -15.61 -15.13 -6.20
N GLY A 171 -16.13 -15.04 -4.97
CA GLY A 171 -15.36 -15.22 -3.74
C GLY A 171 -14.28 -14.16 -3.56
N PHE A 172 -13.37 -14.40 -2.65
CA PHE A 172 -12.15 -13.60 -2.45
C PHE A 172 -11.01 -14.49 -1.96
N VAL A 173 -9.79 -14.05 -2.20
CA VAL A 173 -8.59 -14.76 -1.78
C VAL A 173 -7.78 -13.85 -0.86
N ILE A 174 -7.46 -14.35 0.34
CA ILE A 174 -6.53 -13.70 1.26
C ILE A 174 -5.12 -14.26 0.98
N HIS A 175 -4.20 -13.38 0.64
CA HIS A 175 -2.82 -13.76 0.33
C HIS A 175 -1.97 -13.79 1.61
N ARG A 176 -1.28 -14.90 1.84
CA ARG A 176 -0.29 -14.97 2.92
C ARG A 176 0.92 -14.08 2.59
N ALA A 177 1.60 -13.59 3.63
CA ALA A 177 2.90 -12.96 3.48
C ALA A 177 3.88 -13.91 2.74
N PRO A 178 4.80 -13.37 1.93
CA PRO A 178 5.78 -14.20 1.22
C PRO A 178 6.73 -14.92 2.19
N ALA A 179 7.27 -16.04 1.75
CA ALA A 179 8.37 -16.70 2.46
C ALA A 179 9.65 -15.85 2.36
N PRO A 180 10.62 -16.04 3.29
CA PRO A 180 11.94 -15.42 3.18
C PRO A 180 12.58 -15.68 1.81
N ARG A 181 13.23 -14.67 1.24
CA ARG A 181 13.84 -14.71 -0.08
C ARG A 181 15.37 -14.64 -0.04
N GLY A 182 15.93 -14.56 1.15
CA GLY A 182 17.37 -14.50 1.39
C GLY A 182 17.67 -14.37 2.87
N GLU A 183 18.92 -14.13 3.18
CA GLU A 183 19.35 -13.82 4.55
C GLU A 183 18.75 -12.48 4.99
N PRO A 184 18.42 -12.32 6.28
CA PRO A 184 17.94 -11.05 6.81
C PRO A 184 18.91 -9.91 6.54
N LEU A 185 18.37 -8.77 6.13
CA LEU A 185 19.13 -7.55 5.83
C LEU A 185 19.14 -6.60 7.04
N PRO A 186 20.17 -5.75 7.19
CA PRO A 186 20.13 -4.68 8.17
C PRO A 186 19.07 -3.65 7.78
N TRP A 187 18.36 -3.11 8.78
CA TRP A 187 17.43 -2.01 8.59
C TRP A 187 17.88 -0.79 9.39
N GLN A 188 18.02 0.35 8.73
CA GLN A 188 18.26 1.63 9.39
C GLN A 188 16.89 2.33 9.61
N PRO A 189 16.52 2.65 10.87
CA PRO A 189 15.27 3.32 11.17
C PRO A 189 15.11 4.64 10.39
N LEU A 190 13.87 4.97 10.01
CA LEU A 190 13.60 6.21 9.26
C LEU A 190 14.01 7.47 10.05
N ALA A 191 13.84 7.45 11.36
CA ALA A 191 14.23 8.56 12.23
C ALA A 191 15.73 8.91 12.18
N GLU A 192 16.57 7.97 11.74
CA GLU A 192 18.02 8.16 11.58
C GLU A 192 18.41 8.64 10.17
N ARG A 193 17.44 8.80 9.26
CA ARG A 193 17.68 9.17 7.86
C ARG A 193 17.48 10.67 7.66
N ALA A 194 18.53 11.37 7.28
CA ALA A 194 18.58 12.83 7.17
C ALA A 194 17.44 13.45 6.32
N PHE A 195 16.96 12.76 5.26
CA PHE A 195 15.90 13.30 4.41
C PHE A 195 14.49 13.25 5.03
N VAL A 196 14.34 12.58 6.18
CA VAL A 196 13.06 12.49 6.91
C VAL A 196 12.92 13.63 7.91
N ASP A 197 14.03 14.21 8.41
CA ASP A 197 14.04 15.24 9.45
C ASP A 197 13.38 16.56 9.04
N GLU A 198 13.27 16.85 7.74
CA GLU A 198 12.75 18.11 7.25
C GLU A 198 11.21 18.15 7.23
N GLY A 199 10.61 18.53 8.36
CA GLY A 199 9.20 18.94 8.42
C GLY A 199 8.20 17.89 8.95
N PHE A 200 8.63 16.68 9.30
CA PHE A 200 7.72 15.65 9.83
C PHE A 200 7.67 15.60 11.38
N GLY A 201 8.64 16.24 12.04
CA GLY A 201 8.82 16.16 13.49
C GLY A 201 9.32 14.78 13.93
N GLU A 202 9.26 14.52 15.22
CA GLU A 202 9.70 13.25 15.80
C GLU A 202 8.84 12.08 15.33
N LEU A 203 9.47 11.05 14.77
CA LEU A 203 8.80 9.83 14.29
C LEU A 203 8.61 8.82 15.43
N THR A 204 7.87 9.22 16.45
CA THR A 204 7.44 8.32 17.51
C THR A 204 6.01 7.85 17.26
N PRO A 205 5.72 6.54 17.47
CA PRO A 205 4.35 6.04 17.38
C PRO A 205 3.44 6.77 18.37
N ASP A 206 2.30 7.28 17.91
CA ASP A 206 1.26 7.80 18.80
C ASP A 206 0.56 6.61 19.47
N PRO A 207 0.49 6.54 20.81
CA PRO A 207 -0.16 5.42 21.51
C PRO A 207 -1.63 5.19 21.12
N ARG A 208 -2.30 6.23 20.63
CA ARG A 208 -3.69 6.13 20.13
C ARG A 208 -3.77 5.43 18.78
N TRP A 209 -2.68 5.50 17.99
CA TRP A 209 -2.58 4.97 16.64
C TRP A 209 -1.35 4.08 16.51
N PRO A 210 -1.33 2.92 17.19
CA PRO A 210 -0.23 1.97 17.08
C PRO A 210 -0.14 1.42 15.65
N VAL A 211 1.07 1.08 15.24
CA VAL A 211 1.41 0.67 13.87
C VAL A 211 1.74 -0.82 13.77
N GLY A 212 1.65 -1.38 12.58
CA GLY A 212 1.98 -2.77 12.27
C GLY A 212 0.77 -3.68 12.10
N GLU A 213 0.91 -4.72 11.27
CA GLU A 213 -0.16 -5.70 11.01
C GLU A 213 -0.61 -6.42 12.29
N VAL A 214 0.33 -6.78 13.16
CA VAL A 214 0.03 -7.46 14.43
C VAL A 214 -0.91 -6.63 15.29
N GLU A 215 -0.67 -5.33 15.38
CA GLU A 215 -1.52 -4.42 16.15
C GLU A 215 -2.88 -4.21 15.49
N ALA A 216 -2.92 -4.11 14.15
CA ALA A 216 -4.18 -4.02 13.41
C ALA A 216 -5.06 -5.27 13.64
N LEU A 217 -4.46 -6.46 13.58
CA LEU A 217 -5.16 -7.71 13.85
C LEU A 217 -5.62 -7.81 15.30
N ARG A 218 -4.79 -7.38 16.26
CA ARG A 218 -5.17 -7.36 17.68
C ARG A 218 -6.41 -6.47 17.90
N ARG A 219 -6.46 -5.29 17.28
CA ARG A 219 -7.62 -4.38 17.33
C ARG A 219 -8.85 -4.99 16.67
N LEU A 220 -8.68 -5.63 15.52
CA LEU A 220 -9.78 -6.31 14.84
C LEU A 220 -10.39 -7.41 15.73
N HIS A 221 -9.55 -8.24 16.34
CA HIS A 221 -10.03 -9.30 17.25
C HIS A 221 -10.75 -8.71 18.47
N ALA A 222 -10.19 -7.69 19.11
CA ALA A 222 -10.83 -7.04 20.25
C ALA A 222 -12.21 -6.46 19.87
N PHE A 223 -12.33 -5.83 18.70
CA PHE A 223 -13.59 -5.32 18.18
C PHE A 223 -14.60 -6.45 17.94
N LEU A 224 -14.18 -7.54 17.30
CA LEU A 224 -15.06 -8.68 17.00
C LEU A 224 -15.53 -9.42 18.26
N GLU A 225 -14.72 -9.44 19.32
CA GLU A 225 -15.07 -10.11 20.58
C GLU A 225 -15.95 -9.26 21.50
N GLN A 226 -15.81 -7.93 21.47
CA GLN A 226 -16.37 -7.06 22.49
C GLN A 226 -17.40 -6.05 21.96
N GLU A 227 -17.21 -5.51 20.76
CA GLU A 227 -17.91 -4.30 20.32
C GLU A 227 -18.83 -4.51 19.10
N VAL A 228 -18.59 -5.54 18.30
CA VAL A 228 -19.28 -5.76 17.01
C VAL A 228 -20.78 -5.94 17.17
N LEU A 229 -21.23 -6.55 18.28
CA LEU A 229 -22.66 -6.79 18.54
C LEU A 229 -23.44 -5.49 18.76
N ASP A 230 -22.83 -4.53 19.44
CA ASP A 230 -23.41 -3.24 19.76
C ASP A 230 -23.07 -2.15 18.71
N TYR A 231 -22.31 -2.51 17.66
CA TYR A 231 -21.85 -1.58 16.63
C TYR A 231 -22.98 -0.81 15.95
N GLY A 232 -24.12 -1.48 15.69
CA GLY A 232 -25.30 -0.87 15.07
C GLY A 232 -25.89 0.28 15.90
N GLU A 233 -25.78 0.22 17.21
CA GLU A 233 -26.28 1.21 18.15
C GLU A 233 -25.24 2.28 18.51
N THR A 234 -23.94 1.91 18.54
CA THR A 234 -22.87 2.78 19.04
C THR A 234 -22.15 3.60 17.96
N ARG A 235 -22.14 3.13 16.71
CA ARG A 235 -21.35 3.73 15.61
C ARG A 235 -21.65 5.21 15.33
N ASP A 236 -22.86 5.65 15.59
CA ASP A 236 -23.30 7.02 15.33
C ASP A 236 -23.00 7.98 16.50
N PHE A 237 -22.42 7.46 17.58
CA PHE A 237 -22.04 8.21 18.78
C PHE A 237 -20.52 8.28 18.95
N PRO A 238 -19.84 9.31 18.40
CA PRO A 238 -18.36 9.40 18.42
C PRO A 238 -17.73 9.43 19.83
N ALA A 239 -18.52 9.74 20.85
CA ALA A 239 -18.06 9.74 22.25
C ALA A 239 -18.00 8.33 22.88
N LEU A 240 -18.58 7.34 22.23
CA LEU A 240 -18.54 5.94 22.68
C LEU A 240 -17.41 5.18 22.01
N ALA A 241 -16.76 4.29 22.75
CA ALA A 241 -15.73 3.40 22.22
C ALA A 241 -16.38 2.18 21.54
N GLY A 242 -17.15 2.41 20.46
CA GLY A 242 -17.93 1.38 19.77
C GLY A 242 -17.46 1.09 18.33
N THR A 243 -16.24 1.52 17.95
CA THR A 243 -15.69 1.31 16.60
C THR A 243 -14.28 0.73 16.66
N SER A 244 -13.89 -0.04 15.63
CA SER A 244 -12.58 -0.68 15.56
C SER A 244 -11.41 0.29 15.44
N ILE A 245 -11.65 1.53 15.00
CA ILE A 245 -10.59 2.54 14.70
C ILE A 245 -9.54 2.00 13.71
N LEU A 246 -9.92 1.14 12.78
CA LEU A 246 -9.02 0.53 11.78
C LEU A 246 -8.99 1.25 10.43
N SER A 247 -9.81 2.28 10.24
CA SER A 247 -9.93 3.02 8.97
C SER A 247 -9.23 4.38 9.02
#